data_1c06411c5f4018c2c8037a52dd4b6b66
#
_entry.id   1c06411c5f4018c2c8037a52dd4b6b66
#
_cell.length_a   1.000
_cell.length_b   1.000
_cell.length_c   1.000
_cell.angle_alpha   90.00
_cell.angle_beta   90.00
_cell.angle_gamma   90.00
#
_symmetry.space_group_name_H-M   'P 1'
#
loop_
_entity.id
_entity.type
_entity.pdbx_description
1 polymer ?
#
loop_
_entity_poly.entity_id
_entity_poly.type
_entity_poly.pdbx_seq_one_letter_code
_entity_poly.pdbx_strand_id
1 'polypeptide(L)'
;MFLIAVIGFGYWGPNIVRNFLMHPECKVKYICDLGDNARQRAASQFPNIDIIDDPNVIFADNDINIVAIVTPVSTHYSLAKQALEAGKHIFLEKPMLETVEQADELIEIAK
;
A
#
# COMPACT_ATOMS: atom_id res chain seq x y z
N MET A 1 -8.59 -12.47 9.93
CA MET A 1 -8.84 -11.24 9.16
C MET A 1 -7.52 -10.60 8.76
N PHE A 2 -7.42 -10.18 7.51
CA PHE A 2 -6.21 -9.53 7.02
C PHE A 2 -6.36 -8.02 7.14
N LEU A 3 -5.37 -7.37 7.75
CA LEU A 3 -5.31 -5.92 7.83
C LEU A 3 -4.42 -5.39 6.70
N ILE A 4 -4.95 -4.45 5.95
CA ILE A 4 -4.34 -3.92 4.75
C ILE A 4 -4.09 -2.42 4.90
N ALA A 5 -2.94 -1.98 4.41
CA ALA A 5 -2.64 -0.56 4.26
C ALA A 5 -2.43 -0.28 2.77
N VAL A 6 -3.00 0.82 2.31
CA VAL A 6 -2.89 1.25 0.91
C VAL A 6 -1.98 2.47 0.86
N ILE A 7 -0.88 2.39 0.13
CA ILE A 7 0.03 3.51 -0.10
C ILE A 7 -0.24 4.07 -1.50
N GLY A 8 -0.71 5.30 -1.55
CA GLY A 8 -1.09 5.98 -2.78
C GLY A 8 -2.61 6.05 -2.94
N PHE A 9 -3.12 7.27 -3.15
CA PHE A 9 -4.55 7.49 -3.37
C PHE A 9 -4.75 8.40 -4.58
N GLY A 10 -4.06 8.06 -5.69
CA GLY A 10 -4.23 8.72 -6.97
C GLY A 10 -5.45 8.19 -7.68
N TYR A 11 -5.37 8.12 -9.01
CA TYR A 11 -6.53 7.76 -9.85
C TYR A 11 -7.13 6.40 -9.48
N TRP A 12 -6.28 5.38 -9.27
CA TRP A 12 -6.74 4.01 -9.00
C TRP A 12 -6.89 3.69 -7.51
N GLY A 13 -6.42 4.56 -6.63
CA GLY A 13 -6.48 4.33 -5.19
C GLY A 13 -7.87 4.02 -4.67
N PRO A 14 -8.90 4.81 -5.02
CA PRO A 14 -10.27 4.53 -4.56
C PRO A 14 -10.78 3.15 -4.97
N ASN A 15 -10.47 2.71 -6.19
CA ASN A 15 -10.90 1.39 -6.66
C ASN A 15 -10.22 0.26 -5.89
N ILE A 16 -8.94 0.40 -5.61
CA ILE A 16 -8.19 -0.59 -4.84
C ILE A 16 -8.75 -0.71 -3.43
N VAL A 17 -9.00 0.42 -2.76
CA VAL A 17 -9.57 0.42 -1.42
C VAL A 17 -10.94 -0.26 -1.43
N ARG A 18 -11.81 0.11 -2.37
CA ARG A 18 -13.14 -0.49 -2.46
C ARG A 18 -13.08 -1.99 -2.71
N ASN A 19 -12.16 -2.45 -3.55
CA ASN A 19 -12.02 -3.88 -3.82
C ASN A 19 -11.65 -4.65 -2.56
N PHE A 20 -10.72 -4.14 -1.76
CA PHE A 20 -10.38 -4.79 -0.50
C PHE A 20 -11.54 -4.77 0.49
N LEU A 21 -12.28 -3.66 0.57
CA LEU A 21 -13.41 -3.54 1.49
C LEU A 21 -14.56 -4.48 1.13
N MET A 22 -14.67 -4.90 -0.12
CA MET A 22 -15.69 -5.86 -0.56
C MET A 22 -15.37 -7.30 -0.10
N HIS A 23 -14.13 -7.58 0.29
CA HIS A 23 -13.72 -8.90 0.71
C HIS A 23 -14.01 -9.06 2.20
N PRO A 24 -14.80 -10.08 2.63
CA PRO A 24 -15.22 -10.18 4.03
C PRO A 24 -14.09 -10.44 5.01
N GLU A 25 -12.95 -10.96 4.56
CA GLU A 25 -11.81 -11.25 5.41
C GLU A 25 -10.76 -10.15 5.41
N CYS A 26 -10.99 -9.04 4.71
CA CYS A 26 -10.07 -7.94 4.61
C CYS A 26 -10.61 -6.68 5.28
N LYS A 27 -9.72 -5.95 5.92
CA LYS A 27 -10.03 -4.64 6.49
C LYS A 27 -8.90 -3.68 6.13
N VAL A 28 -9.24 -2.51 5.63
CA VAL A 28 -8.26 -1.47 5.33
C VAL A 28 -8.07 -0.60 6.56
N LYS A 29 -6.87 -0.62 7.14
CA LYS A 29 -6.56 0.14 8.35
C LYS A 29 -6.04 1.53 8.03
N TYR A 30 -5.18 1.65 7.00
CA TYR A 30 -4.57 2.93 6.62
C TYR A 30 -4.70 3.20 5.14
N ILE A 31 -4.84 4.48 4.81
CA ILE A 31 -4.57 5.01 3.46
C ILE A 31 -3.48 6.06 3.63
N CYS A 32 -2.38 5.90 2.91
CA CYS A 32 -1.22 6.78 2.99
C CYS A 32 -0.99 7.49 1.66
N ASP A 33 -0.82 8.80 1.70
CA ASP A 33 -0.42 9.59 0.52
C ASP A 33 0.34 10.82 0.98
N LEU A 34 1.35 11.23 0.21
CA LEU A 34 2.14 12.42 0.51
C LEU A 34 1.41 13.71 0.12
N GLY A 35 0.42 13.66 -0.77
CA GLY A 35 -0.30 14.83 -1.27
C GLY A 35 -1.49 15.21 -0.41
N ASP A 36 -1.59 16.50 -0.07
CA ASP A 36 -2.71 16.99 0.75
C ASP A 36 -4.06 16.75 0.09
N ASN A 37 -4.16 17.00 -1.22
CA ASN A 37 -5.43 16.81 -1.94
C ASN A 37 -5.86 15.36 -1.97
N ALA A 38 -4.91 14.43 -2.16
CA ALA A 38 -5.20 13.00 -2.14
C ALA A 38 -5.70 12.58 -0.76
N ARG A 39 -5.07 13.05 0.30
CA ARG A 39 -5.50 12.72 1.67
C ARG A 39 -6.90 13.28 1.97
N GLN A 40 -7.21 14.49 1.50
CA GLN A 40 -8.55 15.07 1.69
C GLN A 40 -9.62 14.26 0.97
N ARG A 41 -9.33 13.81 -0.25
CA ARG A 41 -10.27 12.95 -0.99
C ARG A 41 -10.47 11.60 -0.28
N ALA A 42 -9.38 11.02 0.21
CA ALA A 42 -9.45 9.76 0.94
C ALA A 42 -10.30 9.90 2.21
N ALA A 43 -10.08 10.94 2.98
CA ALA A 43 -10.85 11.19 4.21
C ALA A 43 -12.33 11.39 3.92
N SER A 44 -12.65 12.06 2.80
CA SER A 44 -14.03 12.29 2.39
C SER A 44 -14.74 10.99 1.95
N GLN A 45 -14.04 10.13 1.21
CA GLN A 45 -14.61 8.89 0.69
C GLN A 45 -14.61 7.75 1.71
N PHE A 46 -13.64 7.73 2.61
CA PHE A 46 -13.46 6.64 3.58
C PHE A 46 -13.24 7.21 4.98
N PRO A 47 -14.27 7.80 5.59
CA PRO A 47 -14.10 8.51 6.87
C PRO A 47 -13.75 7.61 8.06
N ASN A 48 -13.93 6.29 7.92
CA ASN A 48 -13.63 5.34 8.99
C ASN A 48 -12.23 4.73 8.89
N ILE A 49 -11.43 5.15 7.90
CA ILE A 49 -10.07 4.65 7.69
C ILE A 49 -9.10 5.75 8.10
N ASP A 50 -8.02 5.38 8.79
CA ASP A 50 -6.98 6.33 9.18
C ASP A 50 -6.20 6.80 7.95
N ILE A 51 -6.18 8.10 7.73
CA ILE A 51 -5.47 8.71 6.61
C ILE A 51 -4.16 9.30 7.12
N ILE A 52 -3.04 8.86 6.55
CA ILE A 52 -1.71 9.23 7.02
C ILE A 52 -0.83 9.71 5.86
N ASP A 53 0.28 10.37 6.20
CA ASP A 53 1.22 10.91 5.22
C ASP A 53 2.61 10.27 5.29
N ASP A 54 2.83 9.36 6.23
CA ASP A 54 4.13 8.72 6.44
C ASP A 54 4.02 7.21 6.35
N PRO A 55 4.58 6.57 5.31
CA PRO A 55 4.50 5.11 5.17
C PRO A 55 5.24 4.35 6.27
N ASN A 56 6.16 4.98 7.00
CA ASN A 56 6.86 4.31 8.09
C ASN A 56 5.91 3.89 9.22
N VAL A 57 4.81 4.58 9.39
CA VAL A 57 3.76 4.18 10.34
C VAL A 57 3.23 2.78 9.98
N ILE A 58 3.06 2.52 8.69
CA ILE A 58 2.59 1.21 8.19
C ILE A 58 3.63 0.13 8.43
N PHE A 59 4.88 0.40 8.09
CA PHE A 59 5.96 -0.59 8.21
C PHE A 59 6.23 -0.96 9.67
N ALA A 60 6.01 -0.03 10.58
CA ALA A 60 6.20 -0.26 12.02
C ALA A 60 4.98 -0.93 12.68
N ASP A 61 3.85 -0.98 12.02
CA ASP A 61 2.62 -1.57 12.58
C ASP A 61 2.60 -3.08 12.36
N ASN A 62 2.83 -3.84 13.42
CA ASN A 62 2.90 -5.29 13.35
C ASN A 62 1.57 -5.95 12.99
N ASP A 63 0.46 -5.25 13.10
CA ASP A 63 -0.86 -5.78 12.77
C ASP A 63 -1.14 -5.76 11.27
N ILE A 64 -0.41 -4.96 10.50
CA ILE A 64 -0.60 -4.90 9.05
C ILE A 64 -0.01 -6.15 8.40
N ASN A 65 -0.84 -6.85 7.64
CA ASN A 65 -0.45 -8.08 6.93
C ASN A 65 -0.04 -7.79 5.48
N ILE A 66 -0.76 -6.90 4.80
CA ILE A 66 -0.61 -6.65 3.37
C ILE A 66 -0.47 -5.15 3.13
N VAL A 67 0.50 -4.79 2.29
CA VAL A 67 0.69 -3.41 1.84
C VAL A 67 0.41 -3.36 0.34
N ALA A 68 -0.61 -2.60 -0.04
CA ALA A 68 -0.95 -2.36 -1.44
C ALA A 68 -0.30 -1.05 -1.87
N ILE A 69 0.54 -1.10 -2.90
CA ILE A 69 1.31 0.06 -3.37
C ILE A 69 0.74 0.51 -4.71
N VAL A 70 0.14 1.70 -4.71
CA VAL A 70 -0.60 2.27 -5.84
C VAL A 70 -0.03 3.65 -6.21
N THR A 71 1.25 3.83 -5.96
CA THR A 71 2.01 5.04 -6.28
C THR A 71 2.64 4.91 -7.68
N PRO A 72 3.31 5.96 -8.20
CA PRO A 72 4.04 5.83 -9.46
C PRO A 72 5.07 4.70 -9.42
N VAL A 73 5.30 4.05 -10.56
CA VAL A 73 6.18 2.88 -10.65
C VAL A 73 7.59 3.15 -10.11
N SER A 74 8.07 4.39 -10.23
CA SER A 74 9.40 4.76 -9.73
C SER A 74 9.56 4.58 -8.22
N THR A 75 8.46 4.54 -7.49
CA THR A 75 8.47 4.36 -6.02
C THR A 75 8.20 2.93 -5.60
N HIS A 76 7.75 2.05 -6.51
CA HIS A 76 7.34 0.69 -6.17
C HIS A 76 8.46 -0.11 -5.53
N TYR A 77 9.68 -0.06 -6.09
CA TYR A 77 10.78 -0.85 -5.59
C TYR A 77 11.11 -0.51 -4.13
N SER A 78 11.30 0.77 -3.83
CA SER A 78 11.66 1.20 -2.48
C SER A 78 10.59 0.85 -1.44
N LEU A 79 9.34 1.12 -1.76
CA LEU A 79 8.23 0.84 -0.84
C LEU A 79 8.01 -0.66 -0.67
N ALA A 80 8.08 -1.43 -1.77
CA ALA A 80 7.92 -2.88 -1.71
C ALA A 80 9.04 -3.53 -0.89
N LYS A 81 10.28 -3.07 -1.08
CA LYS A 81 11.43 -3.58 -0.33
C LYS A 81 11.25 -3.35 1.17
N GLN A 82 10.85 -2.14 1.56
CA GLN A 82 10.62 -1.82 2.97
C GLN A 82 9.49 -2.67 3.57
N ALA A 83 8.40 -2.87 2.81
CA ALA A 83 7.29 -3.69 3.28
C ALA A 83 7.71 -5.15 3.47
N LEU A 84 8.43 -5.72 2.51
CA LEU A 84 8.90 -7.10 2.60
C LEU A 84 9.90 -7.29 3.74
N GLU A 85 10.82 -6.33 3.93
CA GLU A 85 11.77 -6.37 5.04
C GLU A 85 11.08 -6.26 6.40
N ALA A 86 9.91 -5.62 6.43
CA ALA A 86 9.08 -5.54 7.62
C ALA A 86 8.20 -6.79 7.83
N GLY A 87 8.34 -7.79 6.98
CA GLY A 87 7.61 -9.06 7.12
C GLY A 87 6.19 -9.04 6.55
N LYS A 88 5.89 -8.09 5.69
CA LYS A 88 4.54 -7.94 5.14
C LYS A 88 4.45 -8.48 3.71
N HIS A 89 3.26 -8.91 3.31
CA HIS A 89 2.97 -9.23 1.91
C HIS A 89 2.70 -7.95 1.14
N ILE A 90 2.93 -7.98 -0.17
CA ILE A 90 2.74 -6.80 -1.02
C ILE A 90 1.78 -7.08 -2.16
N PHE A 91 1.08 -6.03 -2.58
CA PHE A 91 0.29 -5.98 -3.80
C PHE A 91 0.77 -4.76 -4.59
N LEU A 92 1.18 -4.97 -5.85
CA LEU A 92 1.70 -3.91 -6.71
C LEU A 92 0.82 -3.74 -7.94
N GLU A 93 0.49 -2.49 -8.28
CA GLU A 93 -0.16 -2.17 -9.54
C GLU A 93 0.84 -2.25 -10.69
N LYS A 94 0.34 -2.54 -11.90
CA LYS A 94 1.17 -2.58 -13.11
C LYS A 94 1.46 -1.18 -13.64
N PRO A 95 2.65 -0.94 -14.20
CA PRO A 95 3.77 -1.86 -14.22
C PRO A 95 4.36 -2.01 -12.82
N MET A 96 4.76 -3.22 -12.46
CA MET A 96 5.17 -3.52 -11.09
C MET A 96 6.47 -2.83 -10.71
N LEU A 97 7.48 -2.91 -11.57
CA LEU A 97 8.82 -2.44 -11.29
C LEU A 97 9.48 -1.92 -12.57
N GLU A 98 10.51 -1.11 -12.43
CA GLU A 98 11.20 -0.50 -13.56
C GLU A 98 12.20 -1.44 -14.23
N THR A 99 12.80 -2.38 -13.46
CA THR A 99 13.83 -3.27 -13.99
C THR A 99 13.64 -4.70 -13.51
N VAL A 100 14.22 -5.64 -14.28
CA VAL A 100 14.25 -7.06 -13.91
C VAL A 100 15.07 -7.28 -12.65
N GLU A 101 16.15 -6.55 -12.49
CA GLU A 101 17.03 -6.64 -11.31
C GLU A 101 16.26 -6.28 -10.04
N GLN A 102 15.42 -5.26 -10.09
CA GLN A 102 14.57 -4.90 -8.95
C GLN A 102 13.60 -6.03 -8.60
N ALA A 103 12.99 -6.65 -9.62
CA ALA A 103 12.07 -7.77 -9.41
C ALA A 103 12.78 -8.95 -8.76
N ASP A 104 13.98 -9.29 -9.25
CA ASP A 104 14.76 -10.39 -8.70
C ASP A 104 15.13 -10.16 -7.24
N GLU A 105 15.51 -8.94 -6.89
CA GLU A 105 15.84 -8.59 -5.51
C GLU A 105 14.63 -8.75 -4.60
N LEU A 106 13.46 -8.29 -5.02
CA LEU A 106 12.24 -8.41 -4.21
C LEU A 106 11.83 -9.87 -4.02
N ILE A 107 11.99 -10.71 -5.04
CA ILE A 107 11.71 -12.13 -4.92
C ILE A 107 12.61 -12.77 -3.86
N GLU A 108 13.88 -12.43 -3.83
CA GLU A 108 14.80 -12.95 -2.82
C GLU A 108 14.41 -12.51 -1.41
N ILE A 109 14.00 -11.25 -1.24
CA ILE A 109 13.58 -10.75 0.07
C ILE A 109 12.30 -11.46 0.54
N ALA A 110 11.38 -11.76 -0.40
CA ALA A 110 10.10 -12.40 -0.07
C ALA A 110 10.26 -13.87 0.34
N LYS A 111 11.35 -14.50 -0.02
CA LYS A 111 11.63 -15.87 0.41
C LYS A 111 11.98 -15.89 1.88
#